data_bb87403585bde62da97ce45970b5cbb9
#
_entry.id   bb87403585bde62da97ce45970b5cbb9
#
_cell.length_a   1.000
_cell.length_b   1.000
_cell.length_c   1.000
_cell.angle_alpha   90.00
_cell.angle_beta   90.00
_cell.angle_gamma   90.00
#
_symmetry.space_group_name_H-M   'P 1'
#
loop_
_entity.id
_entity.type
_entity.pdbx_description
1 polymer ?
#
loop_
_entity_poly.entity_id
_entity_poly.type
_entity_poly.pdbx_seq_one_letter_code
_entity_poly.pdbx_strand_id
1 'polypeptide(L)'
;MEKKSIIFAKNMEVSDRVEEYINKKIVKIEKFLPDVDDMKVDLAYVKSARNAADRYVAQITIRGKGYILRTEERAEDIFAAFDSSLDKMLRQIDRFKGKRIRGRNEKVTALTGETTGEKLEGEEEEQPLIVRRKKFNLVPMNEQEAIEQMQLLGHDEFFVFYN
;
A
#
# COMPACT_ATOMS: atom_id res chain seq x y z
N MET A 1 7.04 12.07 19.98
CA MET A 1 7.99 11.04 19.54
C MET A 1 8.05 11.13 18.03
N GLU A 2 9.17 11.54 17.47
CA GLU A 2 9.38 11.49 16.02
C GLU A 2 9.42 10.02 15.60
N LYS A 3 8.42 9.60 14.85
CA LYS A 3 8.39 8.26 14.26
C LYS A 3 9.43 8.25 13.14
N LYS A 4 10.55 7.60 13.40
CA LYS A 4 11.67 7.54 12.46
C LYS A 4 11.26 6.64 11.29
N SER A 5 11.14 7.24 10.11
CA SER A 5 10.98 6.47 8.87
C SER A 5 12.26 5.67 8.61
N ILE A 6 12.11 4.40 8.25
CA ILE A 6 13.24 3.54 7.91
C ILE A 6 13.43 3.61 6.39
N ILE A 7 14.60 4.11 5.95
CA ILE A 7 14.96 4.22 4.54
C ILE A 7 15.90 3.08 4.18
N PHE A 8 15.55 2.31 3.16
CA PHE A 8 16.37 1.26 2.58
C PHE A 8 16.73 1.61 1.14
N ALA A 9 17.94 1.27 0.73
CA ALA A 9 18.37 1.44 -0.65
C ALA A 9 18.91 0.14 -1.22
N LYS A 10 18.58 -0.13 -2.48
CA LYS A 10 19.07 -1.27 -3.25
C LYS A 10 19.75 -0.79 -4.52
N ASN A 11 20.99 -1.24 -4.74
CA ASN A 11 21.84 -0.87 -5.89
C ASN A 11 22.13 0.64 -6.03
N MET A 12 22.03 1.38 -4.94
CA MET A 12 22.37 2.80 -4.86
C MET A 12 22.74 3.16 -3.42
N GLU A 13 23.48 4.24 -3.26
CA GLU A 13 23.75 4.83 -1.95
C GLU A 13 22.75 5.94 -1.66
N VAL A 14 22.31 6.02 -0.42
CA VAL A 14 21.48 7.14 0.05
C VAL A 14 22.41 8.25 0.52
N SER A 15 22.44 9.35 -0.23
CA SER A 15 23.18 10.54 0.23
C SER A 15 22.39 11.26 1.33
N ASP A 16 23.08 11.99 2.19
CA ASP A 16 22.46 12.81 3.25
C ASP A 16 21.37 13.73 2.70
N ARG A 17 21.59 14.26 1.50
CA ARG A 17 20.62 15.12 0.80
C ARG A 17 19.31 14.38 0.47
N VAL A 18 19.39 13.13 0.06
CA VAL A 18 18.20 12.30 -0.23
C VAL A 18 17.48 11.97 1.06
N GLU A 19 18.20 11.61 2.11
CA GLU A 19 17.64 11.30 3.42
C GLU A 19 16.93 12.52 4.02
N GLU A 20 17.55 13.68 4.03
CA GLU A 20 16.93 14.92 4.52
C GLU A 20 15.68 15.30 3.72
N TYR A 21 15.73 15.15 2.40
CA TYR A 21 14.61 15.44 1.52
C TYR A 21 13.41 14.54 1.82
N ILE A 22 13.64 13.24 1.97
CA ILE A 22 12.61 12.26 2.30
C ILE A 22 12.02 12.55 3.66
N ASN A 23 12.86 12.72 4.68
CA ASN A 23 12.43 12.97 6.06
C ASN A 23 11.57 14.26 6.15
N LYS A 24 11.98 15.32 5.46
CA LYS A 24 11.21 16.58 5.41
C LYS A 24 9.82 16.42 4.79
N LYS A 25 9.68 15.58 3.78
CA LYS A 25 8.40 15.38 3.07
C LYS A 25 7.50 14.33 3.75
N ILE A 26 8.06 13.32 4.37
CA ILE A 26 7.32 12.28 5.09
C ILE A 26 6.48 12.83 6.26
N VAL A 27 6.92 13.89 6.90
CA VAL A 27 6.15 14.58 7.96
C VAL A 27 4.74 14.97 7.50
N LYS A 28 4.53 15.17 6.19
CA LYS A 28 3.18 15.39 5.65
C LYS A 28 2.27 14.18 5.86
N ILE A 29 2.79 12.97 5.68
CA ILE A 29 2.02 11.74 5.86
C ILE A 29 1.56 11.59 7.31
N GLU A 30 2.44 11.88 8.28
CA GLU A 30 2.11 11.80 9.71
C GLU A 30 0.97 12.74 10.10
N LYS A 31 0.92 13.94 9.49
CA LYS A 31 -0.18 14.87 9.70
C LYS A 31 -1.52 14.35 9.17
N PHE A 32 -1.48 13.62 8.06
CA PHE A 32 -2.69 13.03 7.47
C PHE A 32 -3.10 11.72 8.14
N LEU A 33 -2.16 10.95 8.70
CA LEU A 33 -2.41 9.64 9.30
C LEU A 33 -1.73 9.53 10.68
N PRO A 34 -2.39 9.97 11.77
CA PRO A 34 -1.80 9.93 13.12
C PRO A 34 -1.62 8.50 13.66
N ASP A 35 -2.40 7.52 13.15
CA ASP A 35 -2.42 6.12 13.61
C ASP A 35 -1.39 5.22 12.88
N VAL A 36 -0.30 5.81 12.37
CA VAL A 36 0.79 5.05 11.73
C VAL A 36 1.65 4.38 12.79
N ASP A 37 1.82 3.07 12.70
CA ASP A 37 2.72 2.29 13.55
C ASP A 37 4.14 2.25 13.00
N ASP A 38 4.28 2.06 11.67
CA ASP A 38 5.55 1.91 10.97
C ASP A 38 5.49 2.54 9.57
N MET A 39 6.59 3.16 9.16
CA MET A 39 6.74 3.75 7.83
C MET A 39 8.09 3.38 7.23
N LYS A 40 8.05 2.78 6.06
CA LYS A 40 9.22 2.30 5.33
C LYS A 40 9.30 2.94 3.95
N VAL A 41 10.48 3.40 3.57
CA VAL A 41 10.79 3.88 2.22
C VAL A 41 11.87 3.01 1.62
N ASP A 42 11.54 2.30 0.55
CA ASP A 42 12.48 1.49 -0.21
C ASP A 42 12.83 2.23 -1.51
N LEU A 43 14.11 2.47 -1.70
CA LEU A 43 14.68 3.12 -2.89
C LEU A 43 15.48 2.11 -3.68
N ALA A 44 15.38 2.11 -5.00
CA ALA A 44 16.17 1.21 -5.82
C ALA A 44 16.62 1.85 -7.14
N TYR A 45 17.82 1.45 -7.59
CA TYR A 45 18.31 1.74 -8.92
C TYR A 45 18.31 0.47 -9.77
N VAL A 46 17.59 0.51 -10.90
CA VAL A 46 17.41 -0.62 -11.83
C VAL A 46 18.30 -0.42 -13.06
N LYS A 47 19.46 -1.07 -13.08
CA LYS A 47 20.43 -0.97 -14.19
C LYS A 47 19.88 -1.49 -15.52
N SER A 48 18.99 -2.49 -15.48
CA SER A 48 18.42 -3.17 -16.66
C SER A 48 17.15 -2.52 -17.19
N ALA A 49 16.75 -1.35 -16.67
CA ALA A 49 15.58 -0.65 -17.18
C ALA A 49 15.76 -0.25 -18.64
N ARG A 50 14.81 -0.62 -19.50
CA ARG A 50 14.82 -0.30 -20.93
C ARG A 50 14.72 1.20 -21.18
N ASN A 51 13.96 1.91 -20.34
CA ASN A 51 13.81 3.36 -20.38
C ASN A 51 14.60 4.03 -19.26
N ALA A 52 15.22 5.17 -19.54
CA ALA A 52 15.85 6.00 -18.51
C ALA A 52 14.84 6.47 -17.45
N ALA A 53 13.59 6.70 -17.85
CA ALA A 53 12.49 7.10 -16.98
C ALA A 53 12.09 6.05 -15.92
N ASP A 54 12.55 4.79 -16.03
CA ASP A 54 12.20 3.70 -15.13
C ASP A 54 13.37 3.25 -14.24
N ARG A 55 14.48 4.00 -14.25
CA ARG A 55 15.71 3.58 -13.55
C ARG A 55 15.66 3.71 -12.04
N TYR A 56 14.99 4.72 -11.54
CA TYR A 56 14.84 4.91 -10.11
C TYR A 56 13.45 4.50 -9.66
N VAL A 57 13.39 3.70 -8.63
CA VAL A 57 12.16 3.20 -8.04
C VAL A 57 12.07 3.70 -6.61
N ALA A 58 10.95 4.29 -6.26
CA ALA A 58 10.64 4.65 -4.88
C ALA A 58 9.34 3.98 -4.45
N GLN A 59 9.43 3.21 -3.38
CA GLN A 59 8.29 2.55 -2.77
C GLN A 59 8.10 3.07 -1.36
N ILE A 60 6.88 3.48 -1.02
CA ILE A 60 6.49 3.91 0.31
C ILE A 60 5.51 2.87 0.85
N THR A 61 5.79 2.35 2.04
CA THR A 61 4.91 1.42 2.76
C THR A 61 4.58 2.00 4.12
N ILE A 62 3.30 2.11 4.42
CA ILE A 62 2.76 2.58 5.70
C ILE A 62 1.97 1.45 6.33
N ARG A 63 2.27 1.16 7.59
CA ARG A 63 1.52 0.20 8.39
C ARG A 63 0.87 0.91 9.57
N GLY A 64 -0.36 0.57 9.84
CA GLY A 64 -1.10 1.01 11.02
C GLY A 64 -2.08 -0.05 11.45
N LYS A 65 -2.85 0.22 12.50
CA LYS A 65 -3.78 -0.75 13.10
C LYS A 65 -4.84 -1.21 12.10
N GLY A 66 -4.63 -2.42 11.54
CA GLY A 66 -5.58 -3.07 10.63
C GLY A 66 -5.53 -2.55 9.19
N TYR A 67 -4.46 -1.87 8.77
CA TYR A 67 -4.25 -1.48 7.38
C TYR A 67 -2.79 -1.45 6.98
N ILE A 68 -2.54 -1.69 5.70
CA ILE A 68 -1.26 -1.49 5.04
C ILE A 68 -1.54 -0.71 3.76
N LEU A 69 -0.85 0.42 3.59
CA LEU A 69 -0.86 1.20 2.37
C LEU A 69 0.51 1.10 1.72
N ARG A 70 0.55 0.87 0.42
CA ARG A 70 1.79 0.76 -0.36
C ARG A 70 1.64 1.46 -1.69
N THR A 71 2.65 2.23 -2.04
CA THR A 71 2.78 2.84 -3.37
C THR A 71 4.17 2.59 -3.90
N GLU A 72 4.28 2.44 -5.22
CA GLU A 72 5.53 2.30 -5.95
C GLU A 72 5.44 3.14 -7.21
N GLU A 73 6.47 3.93 -7.46
CA GLU A 73 6.59 4.74 -8.66
C GLU A 73 8.02 4.71 -9.18
N ARG A 74 8.14 4.96 -10.48
CA ARG A 74 9.41 4.96 -11.20
C ARG A 74 9.61 6.29 -11.89
N ALA A 75 10.86 6.74 -11.96
CA ALA A 75 11.22 7.96 -12.68
C ALA A 75 12.68 7.93 -13.14
N GLU A 76 13.08 8.97 -13.84
CA GLU A 76 14.45 9.18 -14.32
C GLU A 76 15.42 9.57 -13.19
N ASP A 77 14.92 10.12 -12.10
CA ASP A 77 15.67 10.43 -10.88
C ASP A 77 14.92 10.04 -9.61
N ILE A 78 15.68 9.94 -8.50
CA ILE A 78 15.14 9.43 -7.22
C ILE A 78 14.16 10.40 -6.56
N PHE A 79 14.35 11.71 -6.73
CA PHE A 79 13.47 12.72 -6.14
C PHE A 79 12.12 12.71 -6.86
N ALA A 80 12.11 12.62 -8.18
CA ALA A 80 10.89 12.52 -8.98
C ALA A 80 10.13 11.22 -8.69
N ALA A 81 10.83 10.07 -8.57
CA ALA A 81 10.23 8.80 -8.21
C ALA A 81 9.58 8.86 -6.81
N PHE A 82 10.29 9.45 -5.84
CA PHE A 82 9.77 9.60 -4.49
C PHE A 82 8.56 10.56 -4.43
N ASP A 83 8.62 11.70 -5.11
CA ASP A 83 7.53 12.67 -5.13
C ASP A 83 6.26 12.08 -5.75
N SER A 84 6.39 11.38 -6.89
CA SER A 84 5.26 10.69 -7.52
C SER A 84 4.65 9.62 -6.61
N SER A 85 5.50 8.84 -5.92
CA SER A 85 5.05 7.84 -4.95
C SER A 85 4.36 8.48 -3.74
N LEU A 86 4.86 9.62 -3.25
CA LEU A 86 4.28 10.37 -2.16
C LEU A 86 2.90 10.94 -2.51
N ASP A 87 2.76 11.55 -3.69
CA ASP A 87 1.49 12.09 -4.16
C ASP A 87 0.43 11.00 -4.34
N LYS A 88 0.83 9.84 -4.84
CA LYS A 88 -0.03 8.66 -4.94
C LYS A 88 -0.43 8.15 -3.56
N MET A 89 0.50 8.14 -2.60
CA MET A 89 0.24 7.75 -1.21
C MET A 89 -0.77 8.69 -0.55
N LEU A 90 -0.63 10.01 -0.71
CA LEU A 90 -1.57 10.97 -0.13
C LEU A 90 -2.99 10.77 -0.68
N ARG A 91 -3.14 10.56 -1.99
CA ARG A 91 -4.44 10.22 -2.60
C ARG A 91 -5.01 8.91 -2.07
N GLN A 92 -4.17 7.89 -1.86
CA GLN A 92 -4.59 6.61 -1.29
C GLN A 92 -5.05 6.76 0.17
N ILE A 93 -4.36 7.59 0.96
CA ILE A 93 -4.75 7.93 2.33
C ILE A 93 -6.12 8.60 2.36
N ASP A 94 -6.37 9.57 1.49
CA ASP A 94 -7.66 10.27 1.43
C ASP A 94 -8.82 9.33 1.10
N ARG A 95 -8.63 8.43 0.12
CA ARG A 95 -9.61 7.37 -0.20
C ARG A 95 -9.84 6.42 0.98
N PHE A 96 -8.77 6.03 1.67
CA PHE A 96 -8.85 5.15 2.83
C PHE A 96 -9.64 5.78 3.98
N LYS A 97 -9.40 7.07 4.27
CA LYS A 97 -10.17 7.84 5.26
C LYS A 97 -11.65 7.94 4.88
N GLY A 98 -11.93 8.28 3.63
CA GLY A 98 -13.30 8.38 3.12
C GLY A 98 -14.07 7.07 3.32
N LYS A 99 -13.48 5.92 3.00
CA LYS A 99 -14.09 4.60 3.23
C LYS A 99 -14.33 4.30 4.71
N ARG A 100 -13.41 4.66 5.61
CA ARG A 100 -13.59 4.46 7.07
C ARG A 100 -14.72 5.32 7.64
N ILE A 101 -14.87 6.54 7.17
CA ILE A 101 -15.93 7.46 7.62
C ILE A 101 -17.28 6.96 7.12
N ARG A 102 -17.40 6.57 5.85
CA ARG A 102 -18.64 6.01 5.27
C ARG A 102 -19.07 4.72 5.99
N GLY A 103 -18.17 3.75 6.16
CA GLY A 103 -18.49 2.50 6.87
C GLY A 103 -18.84 2.68 8.35
N ARG A 104 -18.40 3.77 8.98
CA ARG A 104 -18.81 4.14 10.33
C ARG A 104 -20.20 4.76 10.37
N ASN A 105 -20.51 5.62 9.39
CA ASN A 105 -21.82 6.25 9.27
C ASN A 105 -22.92 5.24 8.90
N GLU A 106 -22.64 4.29 8.00
CA GLU A 106 -23.59 3.21 7.67
C GLU A 106 -23.94 2.35 8.88
N LYS A 107 -22.97 2.05 9.75
CA LYS A 107 -23.25 1.32 11.01
C LYS A 107 -24.08 2.14 11.99
N VAL A 108 -23.91 3.46 12.04
CA VAL A 108 -24.68 4.34 12.92
C VAL A 108 -26.10 4.53 12.35
N THR A 109 -26.25 4.67 11.04
CA THR A 109 -27.58 4.81 10.40
C THR A 109 -28.41 3.55 10.50
N ALA A 110 -27.78 2.36 10.46
CA ALA A 110 -28.47 1.08 10.68
C ALA A 110 -29.00 0.92 12.11
N LEU A 111 -28.45 1.65 13.08
CA LEU A 111 -28.88 1.63 14.48
C LEU A 111 -29.92 2.70 14.82
N THR A 112 -30.02 3.78 14.04
CA THR A 112 -30.89 4.93 14.36
C THR A 112 -32.07 5.14 13.43
N GLY A 113 -32.17 4.41 12.31
CA GLY A 113 -33.40 4.36 11.47
C GLY A 113 -33.86 5.68 10.86
N GLU A 114 -33.06 6.75 10.84
CA GLU A 114 -33.41 8.03 10.26
C GLU A 114 -32.70 8.25 8.92
N THR A 115 -33.47 8.12 7.85
CA THR A 115 -33.11 8.45 6.47
C THR A 115 -33.40 9.92 6.22
N THR A 116 -32.44 10.79 6.31
CA THR A 116 -32.52 12.11 5.69
C THR A 116 -31.69 12.10 4.42
N GLY A 117 -32.41 12.07 3.29
CA GLY A 117 -31.80 12.11 1.97
C GLY A 117 -31.33 13.52 1.63
N GLU A 118 -30.07 13.66 1.29
CA GLU A 118 -29.61 14.62 0.30
C GLU A 118 -28.63 13.89 -0.63
N LYS A 119 -29.15 13.64 -1.81
CA LYS A 119 -28.46 13.04 -2.93
C LYS A 119 -27.64 14.14 -3.60
N LEU A 120 -26.36 14.22 -3.30
CA LEU A 120 -25.40 14.97 -4.10
C LEU A 120 -25.10 14.16 -5.36
N GLU A 121 -25.63 14.62 -6.49
CA GLU A 121 -25.35 14.08 -7.82
C GLU A 121 -23.88 14.31 -8.16
N GLY A 122 -23.18 13.23 -8.53
CA GLY A 122 -21.87 13.32 -9.17
C GLY A 122 -20.76 12.46 -8.57
N GLU A 123 -21.04 11.27 -8.01
CA GLU A 123 -20.02 10.30 -7.67
C GLU A 123 -20.27 9.01 -8.44
N GLU A 124 -19.35 8.71 -9.37
CA GLU A 124 -19.20 7.37 -9.95
C GLU A 124 -19.21 6.35 -8.81
N GLU A 125 -20.20 5.45 -8.80
CA GLU A 125 -20.25 4.32 -7.89
C GLU A 125 -18.97 3.49 -8.09
N GLU A 126 -17.94 3.74 -7.28
CA GLU A 126 -16.81 2.81 -7.17
C GLU A 126 -17.35 1.48 -6.64
N GLN A 127 -17.66 0.57 -7.56
CA GLN A 127 -18.00 -0.80 -7.25
C GLN A 127 -16.93 -1.40 -6.33
N PRO A 128 -17.31 -2.24 -5.36
CA PRO A 128 -16.36 -2.84 -4.43
C PRO A 128 -15.25 -3.56 -5.19
N LEU A 129 -14.01 -3.25 -4.85
CA LEU A 129 -12.77 -3.67 -5.53
C LEU A 129 -12.50 -5.19 -5.46
N ILE A 130 -13.53 -6.02 -5.36
CA ILE A 130 -13.43 -7.47 -5.55
C ILE A 130 -13.57 -7.76 -7.04
N VAL A 131 -12.46 -7.63 -7.77
CA VAL A 131 -12.41 -7.86 -9.21
C VAL A 131 -12.70 -9.32 -9.56
N ARG A 132 -12.37 -10.26 -8.66
CA ARG A 132 -12.55 -11.70 -8.91
C ARG A 132 -12.64 -12.47 -7.59
N ARG A 133 -13.64 -13.34 -7.48
CA ARG A 133 -13.68 -14.39 -6.44
C ARG A 133 -13.34 -15.73 -7.09
N LYS A 134 -12.35 -16.40 -6.54
CA LYS A 134 -12.02 -17.80 -6.91
C LYS A 134 -12.46 -18.70 -5.77
N LYS A 135 -13.10 -19.81 -6.12
CA LYS A 135 -13.37 -20.91 -5.18
C LYS A 135 -12.42 -22.05 -5.54
N PHE A 136 -11.74 -22.57 -4.55
CA PHE A 136 -10.87 -23.72 -4.69
C PHE A 136 -11.44 -24.87 -3.85
N ASN A 137 -11.43 -26.06 -4.40
CA ASN A 137 -11.67 -27.25 -3.62
C ASN A 137 -10.32 -27.64 -2.99
N LEU A 138 -10.19 -27.40 -1.69
CA LEU A 138 -9.00 -27.78 -0.94
C LEU A 138 -9.14 -29.23 -0.51
N VAL A 139 -8.14 -30.05 -0.80
CA VAL A 139 -8.01 -31.41 -0.28
C VAL A 139 -7.15 -31.30 0.98
N PRO A 140 -7.55 -31.94 2.11
CA PRO A 140 -6.71 -31.99 3.30
C PRO A 140 -5.35 -32.60 2.97
N MET A 141 -4.27 -31.96 3.40
CA MET A 141 -2.90 -32.44 3.18
C MET A 141 -2.02 -32.03 4.35
N ASN A 142 -0.96 -32.76 4.60
CA ASN A 142 0.01 -32.41 5.62
C ASN A 142 1.00 -31.33 5.10
N GLU A 143 1.82 -30.77 5.99
CA GLU A 143 2.77 -29.70 5.66
C GLU A 143 3.80 -30.11 4.60
N GLN A 144 4.27 -31.37 4.64
CA GLN A 144 5.25 -31.89 3.68
C GLN A 144 4.64 -32.00 2.28
N GLU A 145 3.44 -32.55 2.18
CA GLU A 145 2.68 -32.60 0.94
C GLU A 145 2.40 -31.22 0.37
N ALA A 146 2.09 -30.25 1.25
CA ALA A 146 1.84 -28.87 0.85
C ALA A 146 3.11 -28.21 0.26
N ILE A 147 4.28 -28.47 0.84
CA ILE A 147 5.57 -27.99 0.33
C ILE A 147 5.87 -28.61 -1.04
N GLU A 148 5.66 -29.91 -1.20
CA GLU A 148 5.84 -30.58 -2.49
C GLU A 148 4.91 -30.01 -3.56
N GLN A 149 3.64 -29.81 -3.24
CA GLN A 149 2.66 -29.22 -4.15
C GLN A 149 3.04 -27.77 -4.51
N MET A 150 3.49 -26.98 -3.56
CA MET A 150 3.97 -25.63 -3.78
C MET A 150 5.13 -25.60 -4.80
N GLN A 151 6.10 -26.50 -4.64
CA GLN A 151 7.26 -26.62 -5.54
C GLN A 151 6.85 -27.08 -6.94
N LEU A 152 5.95 -28.08 -7.04
CA LEU A 152 5.45 -28.60 -8.32
C LEU A 152 4.67 -27.53 -9.10
N LEU A 153 3.99 -26.63 -8.41
CA LEU A 153 3.24 -25.51 -9.01
C LEU A 153 4.12 -24.30 -9.31
N GLY A 154 5.39 -24.30 -8.90
CA GLY A 154 6.33 -23.19 -9.10
C GLY A 154 5.96 -21.96 -8.26
N HIS A 155 5.35 -22.16 -7.10
CA HIS A 155 5.07 -21.08 -6.16
C HIS A 155 6.20 -20.99 -5.14
N ASP A 156 6.92 -19.87 -5.12
CA ASP A 156 8.11 -19.69 -4.28
C ASP A 156 7.81 -18.92 -2.99
N GLU A 157 6.67 -18.19 -2.91
CA GLU A 157 6.40 -17.27 -1.80
C GLU A 157 5.41 -17.83 -0.78
N PHE A 158 4.30 -18.41 -1.23
CA PHE A 158 3.28 -18.96 -0.33
C PHE A 158 2.38 -19.99 -1.02
N PHE A 159 1.80 -20.87 -0.20
CA PHE A 159 0.79 -21.84 -0.61
C PHE A 159 -0.28 -21.95 0.48
N VAL A 160 -1.56 -22.02 0.07
CA VAL A 160 -2.69 -22.15 0.98
C VAL A 160 -3.20 -23.56 0.94
N PHE A 161 -3.19 -24.25 2.07
CA PHE A 161 -3.68 -25.61 2.20
C PHE A 161 -4.57 -25.77 3.44
N TYR A 162 -5.27 -26.89 3.53
CA TYR A 162 -6.09 -27.28 4.65
C TYR A 162 -5.46 -28.52 5.33
N ASN A 163 -5.21 -28.38 6.64
CA ASN A 163 -4.68 -29.47 7.46
C ASN A 163 -5.75 -30.01 8.40
#